data_321d18017ebcc78b62f9d015285df7c9
#
_entry.id   321d18017ebcc78b62f9d015285df7c9
#
_cell.length_a   1.000
_cell.length_b   1.000
_cell.length_c   1.000
_cell.angle_alpha   90.00
_cell.angle_beta   90.00
_cell.angle_gamma   90.00
#
_symmetry.space_group_name_H-M   'P 1'
#
loop_
_entity.id
_entity.type
_entity.pdbx_description
1 polymer ?
#
loop_
_entity_poly.entity_id
_entity_poly.type
_entity_poly.pdbx_seq_one_letter_code
_entity_poly.pdbx_strand_id
1 'polypeptide(L)'
;MVREVADLTGLSARVTAALADTYRGAWVYAPGAVFADLAAAVAAGADCIDGVGQRCGDREHAFGAAACTTTMWRLVDARIDAAHLRGVRAARAHARAAAWAGGAAPARGEWLHIDIDATITIDHSDNKEGAGATWKKTWGHHWLLAFLDRPQIADGEALAGLLRPGNAGSNTAADHITVLGWALESLPGPPS
;
A
#
# COMPACT_ATOMS: atom_id res chain seq x y z
N MET A 1 3.77 -14.67 10.92
CA MET A 1 3.86 -13.39 11.69
C MET A 1 3.32 -12.20 10.91
N VAL A 2 3.94 -11.69 9.81
CA VAL A 2 3.40 -10.51 9.07
C VAL A 2 2.00 -10.80 8.50
N ARG A 3 1.79 -11.99 7.94
CA ARG A 3 0.50 -12.44 7.41
C ARG A 3 -0.58 -12.51 8.51
N GLU A 4 -0.25 -13.04 9.67
CA GLU A 4 -1.16 -13.11 10.83
C GLU A 4 -1.54 -11.72 11.34
N VAL A 5 -0.61 -10.77 11.33
CA VAL A 5 -0.92 -9.38 11.70
C VAL A 5 -1.95 -8.77 10.76
N ALA A 6 -1.89 -9.08 9.45
CA ALA A 6 -2.89 -8.62 8.48
C ALA A 6 -4.29 -9.17 8.80
N ASP A 7 -4.38 -10.41 9.26
CA ASP A 7 -5.65 -11.01 9.67
C ASP A 7 -6.13 -10.46 11.02
N LEU A 8 -5.25 -10.37 12.01
CA LEU A 8 -5.58 -9.86 13.35
C LEU A 8 -6.03 -8.39 13.32
N THR A 9 -5.44 -7.57 12.46
CA THR A 9 -5.82 -6.16 12.28
C THR A 9 -7.04 -5.97 11.39
N GLY A 10 -7.60 -7.04 10.83
CA GLY A 10 -8.75 -7.02 9.94
C GLY A 10 -8.45 -6.53 8.53
N LEU A 11 -7.18 -6.33 8.16
CA LEU A 11 -6.78 -5.88 6.82
C LEU A 11 -7.31 -6.82 5.73
N SER A 12 -7.06 -8.12 5.86
CA SER A 12 -7.46 -9.13 4.87
C SER A 12 -8.98 -9.16 4.67
N ALA A 13 -9.76 -9.13 5.75
CA ALA A 13 -11.22 -9.14 5.68
C ALA A 13 -11.77 -7.88 4.99
N ARG A 14 -11.24 -6.71 5.33
CA ARG A 14 -11.68 -5.43 4.78
C ARG A 14 -11.28 -5.22 3.32
N VAL A 15 -10.08 -5.66 2.92
CA VAL A 15 -9.69 -5.65 1.49
C VAL A 15 -10.58 -6.61 0.71
N THR A 16 -10.91 -7.78 1.28
CA THR A 16 -11.86 -8.71 0.64
C THR A 16 -13.22 -8.03 0.42
N ALA A 17 -13.75 -7.35 1.43
CA ALA A 17 -15.03 -6.65 1.32
C ALA A 17 -14.97 -5.49 0.29
N ALA A 18 -13.87 -4.75 0.27
CA ALA A 18 -13.67 -3.63 -0.65
C ALA A 18 -13.57 -4.05 -2.12
N LEU A 19 -13.21 -5.30 -2.41
CA LEU A 19 -13.01 -5.81 -3.76
C LEU A 19 -14.05 -6.88 -4.16
N ALA A 20 -15.04 -7.18 -3.32
CA ALA A 20 -15.96 -8.30 -3.53
C ALA A 20 -16.78 -8.18 -4.82
N ASP A 21 -17.22 -6.99 -5.17
CA ASP A 21 -18.01 -6.67 -6.37
C ASP A 21 -17.21 -6.73 -7.68
N THR A 22 -15.88 -6.76 -7.60
CA THR A 22 -15.01 -6.96 -8.78
C THR A 22 -15.01 -8.40 -9.28
N TYR A 23 -15.61 -9.34 -8.53
CA TYR A 23 -15.68 -10.75 -8.86
C TYR A 23 -17.09 -11.15 -9.26
N ARG A 24 -17.24 -11.90 -10.35
CA ARG A 24 -18.55 -12.40 -10.84
C ARG A 24 -19.01 -13.70 -10.19
N GLY A 25 -18.30 -14.22 -9.22
CA GLY A 25 -18.62 -15.50 -8.57
C GLY A 25 -17.69 -15.77 -7.41
N ALA A 26 -17.73 -16.97 -6.87
CA ALA A 26 -16.86 -17.38 -5.78
C ALA A 26 -15.39 -17.34 -6.19
N TRP A 27 -14.54 -16.85 -5.31
CA TRP A 27 -13.09 -16.90 -5.47
C TRP A 27 -12.51 -18.16 -4.83
N VAL A 28 -11.43 -18.68 -5.39
CA VAL A 28 -10.63 -19.75 -4.79
C VAL A 28 -9.82 -19.19 -3.63
N TYR A 29 -9.24 -18.00 -3.83
CA TYR A 29 -8.49 -17.25 -2.82
C TYR A 29 -9.19 -15.92 -2.59
N ALA A 30 -9.51 -15.61 -1.33
CA ALA A 30 -10.10 -14.33 -0.97
C ALA A 30 -9.15 -13.17 -1.37
N PRO A 31 -9.65 -12.09 -2.00
CA PRO A 31 -8.79 -10.99 -2.47
C PRO A 31 -7.89 -10.41 -1.39
N GLY A 32 -8.39 -10.26 -0.17
CA GLY A 32 -7.62 -9.75 0.95
C GLY A 32 -6.54 -10.71 1.44
N ALA A 33 -6.72 -12.02 1.27
CA ALA A 33 -5.68 -13.00 1.56
C ALA A 33 -4.52 -12.84 0.57
N VAL A 34 -4.82 -12.73 -0.74
CA VAL A 34 -3.81 -12.49 -1.78
C VAL A 34 -3.09 -11.15 -1.56
N PHE A 35 -3.85 -10.09 -1.18
CA PHE A 35 -3.28 -8.79 -0.85
C PHE A 35 -2.31 -8.86 0.34
N ALA A 36 -2.69 -9.57 1.40
CA ALA A 36 -1.84 -9.73 2.58
C ALA A 36 -0.58 -10.55 2.30
N ASP A 37 -0.66 -11.56 1.41
CA ASP A 37 0.50 -12.32 0.99
C ASP A 37 1.47 -11.47 0.14
N LEU A 38 0.93 -10.63 -0.77
CA LEU A 38 1.72 -9.64 -1.50
C LEU A 38 2.44 -8.68 -0.54
N ALA A 39 1.72 -8.12 0.42
CA ALA A 39 2.28 -7.20 1.41
C ALA A 39 3.37 -7.88 2.27
N ALA A 40 3.14 -9.12 2.70
CA ALA A 40 4.10 -9.89 3.47
C ALA A 40 5.37 -10.22 2.66
N ALA A 41 5.22 -10.56 1.38
CA ALA A 41 6.36 -10.85 0.52
C ALA A 41 7.19 -9.60 0.22
N VAL A 42 6.55 -8.44 0.01
CA VAL A 42 7.25 -7.15 -0.14
C VAL A 42 8.02 -6.82 1.14
N ALA A 43 7.40 -6.97 2.31
CA ALA A 43 8.07 -6.80 3.60
C ALA A 43 9.25 -7.79 3.81
N ALA A 44 9.21 -8.95 3.15
CA ALA A 44 10.29 -9.94 3.13
C ALA A 44 11.33 -9.68 2.01
N GLY A 45 11.23 -8.54 1.30
CA GLY A 45 12.19 -8.11 0.29
C GLY A 45 11.88 -8.59 -1.14
N ALA A 46 10.61 -8.91 -1.47
CA ALA A 46 10.22 -9.12 -2.86
C ALA A 46 10.10 -7.77 -3.57
N ASP A 47 10.70 -7.65 -4.75
CA ASP A 47 10.72 -6.45 -5.59
C ASP A 47 9.87 -6.60 -6.87
N CYS A 48 9.38 -7.80 -7.13
CA CYS A 48 8.52 -8.09 -8.28
C CYS A 48 7.51 -9.19 -7.93
N ILE A 49 6.44 -9.30 -8.72
CA ILE A 49 5.37 -10.28 -8.48
C ILE A 49 5.87 -11.72 -8.64
N ASP A 50 6.81 -11.99 -9.54
CA ASP A 50 7.43 -13.30 -9.66
C ASP A 50 8.20 -13.70 -8.41
N GLY A 51 8.93 -12.77 -7.80
CA GLY A 51 9.59 -12.97 -6.52
C GLY A 51 8.60 -13.28 -5.38
N VAL A 52 7.40 -12.73 -5.43
CA VAL A 52 6.32 -13.07 -4.47
C VAL A 52 5.88 -14.52 -4.66
N GLY A 53 5.62 -14.94 -5.90
CA GLY A 53 5.21 -16.31 -6.22
C GLY A 53 6.22 -17.36 -5.73
N GLN A 54 7.51 -17.11 -5.94
CA GLN A 54 8.60 -17.98 -5.46
C GLN A 54 8.61 -18.04 -3.93
N ARG A 55 8.52 -16.90 -3.24
CA ARG A 55 8.53 -16.84 -1.77
C ARG A 55 7.32 -17.53 -1.15
N CYS A 56 6.14 -17.40 -1.76
CA CYS A 56 4.94 -18.11 -1.30
C CYS A 56 5.08 -19.63 -1.49
N GLY A 57 5.64 -20.08 -2.61
CA GLY A 57 5.88 -21.51 -2.85
C GLY A 57 6.90 -22.13 -1.90
N ASP A 58 8.01 -21.42 -1.63
CA ASP A 58 9.09 -21.91 -0.77
C ASP A 58 8.74 -21.87 0.72
N ARG A 59 7.74 -21.07 1.11
CA ARG A 59 7.37 -20.81 2.51
C ARG A 59 5.87 -20.91 2.74
N GLU A 60 5.25 -21.96 2.22
CA GLU A 60 3.82 -22.20 2.28
C GLU A 60 3.22 -22.06 3.69
N HIS A 61 3.96 -22.47 4.72
CA HIS A 61 3.56 -22.32 6.12
C HIS A 61 3.61 -20.89 6.67
N ALA A 62 4.28 -19.97 5.97
CA ALA A 62 4.39 -18.55 6.37
C ALA A 62 3.40 -17.64 5.61
N PHE A 63 2.90 -18.10 4.48
CA PHE A 63 1.96 -17.38 3.62
C PHE A 63 0.68 -18.20 3.50
N GLY A 64 -0.43 -17.64 3.96
CA GLY A 64 -1.71 -18.35 4.07
C GLY A 64 -2.40 -18.65 2.74
N ALA A 65 -1.93 -18.13 1.61
CA ALA A 65 -2.50 -18.37 0.30
C ALA A 65 -1.41 -18.87 -0.67
N ALA A 66 -1.68 -19.98 -1.33
CA ALA A 66 -0.87 -20.50 -2.43
C ALA A 66 -1.33 -19.94 -3.78
N ALA A 67 -1.70 -18.64 -3.85
CA ALA A 67 -2.14 -18.03 -5.09
C ALA A 67 -0.96 -17.91 -6.06
N CYS A 68 -1.19 -18.31 -7.32
CA CYS A 68 -0.16 -18.18 -8.34
C CYS A 68 0.08 -16.72 -8.73
N THR A 69 1.25 -16.44 -9.29
CA THR A 69 1.69 -15.13 -9.78
C THR A 69 0.64 -14.41 -10.63
N THR A 70 -0.05 -15.15 -11.52
CA THR A 70 -1.11 -14.60 -12.37
C THR A 70 -2.30 -14.09 -11.54
N THR A 71 -2.66 -14.76 -10.44
CA THR A 71 -3.75 -14.33 -9.54
C THR A 71 -3.34 -13.06 -8.81
N MET A 72 -2.10 -12.97 -8.36
CA MET A 72 -1.55 -11.80 -7.69
C MET A 72 -1.49 -10.60 -8.63
N TRP A 73 -1.02 -10.83 -9.87
CA TRP A 73 -0.99 -9.80 -10.89
C TRP A 73 -2.38 -9.26 -11.21
N ARG A 74 -3.36 -10.15 -11.41
CA ARG A 74 -4.76 -9.76 -11.65
C ARG A 74 -5.39 -8.98 -10.50
N LEU A 75 -5.00 -9.26 -9.26
CA LEU A 75 -5.48 -8.49 -8.11
C LEU A 75 -5.05 -7.03 -8.24
N VAL A 76 -3.79 -6.77 -8.54
CA VAL A 76 -3.24 -5.41 -8.63
C VAL A 76 -3.74 -4.70 -9.89
N ASP A 77 -3.66 -5.36 -11.04
CA ASP A 77 -3.92 -4.78 -12.36
C ASP A 77 -5.41 -4.61 -12.67
N ALA A 78 -6.24 -5.61 -12.31
CA ALA A 78 -7.62 -5.66 -12.76
C ALA A 78 -8.67 -5.51 -11.65
N ARG A 79 -8.30 -5.59 -10.39
CA ARG A 79 -9.26 -5.54 -9.27
C ARG A 79 -9.11 -4.29 -8.41
N ILE A 80 -7.89 -3.79 -8.25
CA ILE A 80 -7.63 -2.55 -7.51
C ILE A 80 -7.59 -1.39 -8.51
N ASP A 81 -8.74 -1.02 -9.03
CA ASP A 81 -8.89 0.15 -9.91
C ASP A 81 -9.12 1.44 -9.10
N ALA A 82 -9.26 2.57 -9.79
CA ALA A 82 -9.45 3.88 -9.17
C ALA A 82 -10.72 3.95 -8.29
N ALA A 83 -11.79 3.21 -8.64
CA ALA A 83 -13.03 3.19 -7.86
C ALA A 83 -12.85 2.44 -6.53
N HIS A 84 -12.08 1.35 -6.53
CA HIS A 84 -11.88 0.49 -5.37
C HIS A 84 -10.69 0.92 -4.49
N LEU A 85 -9.78 1.74 -5.02
CA LEU A 85 -8.59 2.20 -4.30
C LEU A 85 -8.93 2.90 -2.96
N ARG A 86 -10.05 3.63 -2.91
CA ARG A 86 -10.52 4.26 -1.66
C ARG A 86 -10.87 3.22 -0.59
N GLY A 87 -11.52 2.12 -0.98
CA GLY A 87 -11.85 1.00 -0.08
C GLY A 87 -10.60 0.31 0.46
N VAL A 88 -9.59 0.10 -0.39
CA VAL A 88 -8.29 -0.46 0.01
C VAL A 88 -7.55 0.48 0.98
N ARG A 89 -7.57 1.79 0.73
CA ARG A 89 -6.99 2.78 1.68
C ARG A 89 -7.72 2.75 3.02
N ALA A 90 -9.04 2.68 3.03
CA ALA A 90 -9.85 2.58 4.26
C ALA A 90 -9.54 1.28 5.04
N ALA A 91 -9.31 0.16 4.34
CA ALA A 91 -8.87 -1.09 4.96
C ALA A 91 -7.50 -0.94 5.65
N ARG A 92 -6.54 -0.25 5.01
CA ARG A 92 -5.23 0.06 5.60
C ARG A 92 -5.35 0.98 6.83
N ALA A 93 -6.17 2.03 6.75
CA ALA A 93 -6.43 2.93 7.87
C ALA A 93 -7.02 2.19 9.08
N HIS A 94 -7.96 1.27 8.83
CA HIS A 94 -8.51 0.42 9.88
C HIS A 94 -7.45 -0.48 10.53
N ALA A 95 -6.61 -1.12 9.73
CA ALA A 95 -5.54 -1.97 10.23
C ALA A 95 -4.54 -1.17 11.11
N ARG A 96 -4.22 0.06 10.71
CA ARG A 96 -3.42 0.99 11.53
C ARG A 96 -4.12 1.30 12.85
N ALA A 97 -5.40 1.61 12.83
CA ALA A 97 -6.17 1.88 14.04
C ALA A 97 -6.16 0.68 14.99
N ALA A 98 -6.29 -0.54 14.47
CA ALA A 98 -6.19 -1.76 15.27
C ALA A 98 -4.79 -1.95 15.87
N ALA A 99 -3.73 -1.71 15.10
CA ALA A 99 -2.35 -1.78 15.59
C ALA A 99 -2.09 -0.73 16.69
N TRP A 100 -2.57 0.49 16.50
CA TRP A 100 -2.45 1.56 17.49
C TRP A 100 -3.21 1.23 18.78
N ALA A 101 -4.42 0.69 18.68
CA ALA A 101 -5.18 0.19 19.83
C ALA A 101 -4.46 -0.96 20.56
N GLY A 102 -3.70 -1.77 19.81
CA GLY A 102 -2.85 -2.84 20.34
C GLY A 102 -1.54 -2.37 21.00
N GLY A 103 -1.32 -1.07 21.14
CA GLY A 103 -0.15 -0.51 21.81
C GLY A 103 0.90 0.14 20.91
N ALA A 104 0.67 0.20 19.58
CA ALA A 104 1.57 0.88 18.65
C ALA A 104 1.24 2.39 18.48
N ALA A 105 0.31 2.96 19.26
CA ALA A 105 -0.04 4.37 19.17
C ALA A 105 1.11 5.28 19.64
N PRO A 106 1.23 6.51 19.09
CA PRO A 106 2.05 7.56 19.68
C PRO A 106 1.63 7.86 21.13
N ALA A 107 2.55 8.39 21.93
CA ALA A 107 2.23 8.80 23.28
C ALA A 107 1.15 9.89 23.27
N ARG A 108 0.26 9.88 24.27
CA ARG A 108 -0.82 10.86 24.37
C ARG A 108 -0.26 12.28 24.50
N GLY A 109 -0.67 13.17 23.61
CA GLY A 109 -0.19 14.55 23.56
C GLY A 109 1.11 14.75 22.78
N GLU A 110 1.65 13.70 22.18
CA GLU A 110 2.79 13.78 21.26
C GLU A 110 2.37 14.40 19.93
N TRP A 111 3.22 15.24 19.38
CA TRP A 111 3.04 15.78 18.03
C TRP A 111 3.27 14.70 16.99
N LEU A 112 2.40 14.65 15.98
CA LEU A 112 2.57 13.79 14.82
C LEU A 112 3.22 14.60 13.70
N HIS A 113 4.42 14.22 13.30
CA HIS A 113 5.13 14.80 12.17
C HIS A 113 4.83 14.00 10.93
N ILE A 114 4.28 14.66 9.91
CA ILE A 114 4.00 14.03 8.60
C ILE A 114 4.98 14.65 7.60
N ASP A 115 5.86 13.81 7.09
CA ASP A 115 6.77 14.19 6.01
C ASP A 115 6.12 13.90 4.66
N ILE A 116 6.17 14.88 3.76
CA ILE A 116 5.71 14.73 2.38
C ILE A 116 6.90 14.96 1.47
N ASP A 117 7.31 13.93 0.76
CA ASP A 117 8.47 13.98 -0.11
C ASP A 117 8.18 13.42 -1.51
N ALA A 118 8.92 13.94 -2.47
CA ALA A 118 8.82 13.54 -3.87
C ALA A 118 10.03 12.70 -4.29
N THR A 119 9.78 11.50 -4.78
CA THR A 119 10.82 10.59 -5.24
C THR A 119 10.58 10.09 -6.66
N ILE A 120 11.66 9.81 -7.38
CA ILE A 120 11.62 9.31 -8.77
C ILE A 120 11.80 7.80 -8.76
N THR A 121 10.87 7.10 -9.42
CA THR A 121 11.06 5.70 -9.81
C THR A 121 11.40 5.65 -11.30
N ILE A 122 12.57 5.09 -11.60
CA ILE A 122 13.04 4.93 -12.98
C ILE A 122 12.38 3.69 -13.58
N ASP A 123 11.79 3.86 -14.75
CA ASP A 123 11.28 2.77 -15.58
C ASP A 123 12.21 2.51 -16.76
N HIS A 124 12.33 1.23 -17.12
CA HIS A 124 13.13 0.81 -18.27
C HIS A 124 12.29 0.68 -19.56
N SER A 125 11.02 1.12 -19.49
CA SER A 125 10.09 1.09 -20.61
C SER A 125 9.33 2.42 -20.69
N ASP A 126 9.34 3.02 -21.88
CA ASP A 126 8.56 4.22 -22.22
C ASP A 126 7.07 3.91 -22.51
N ASN A 127 6.71 2.63 -22.54
CA ASN A 127 5.34 2.17 -22.79
C ASN A 127 4.50 2.01 -21.51
N LYS A 128 5.05 2.26 -20.34
CA LYS A 128 4.28 2.21 -19.08
C LYS A 128 3.33 3.39 -18.98
N GLU A 129 2.08 3.11 -18.64
CA GLU A 129 1.04 4.12 -18.48
C GLU A 129 1.46 5.19 -17.47
N GLY A 130 1.35 6.46 -17.88
CA GLY A 130 1.72 7.61 -17.04
C GLY A 130 3.22 7.84 -16.86
N ALA A 131 4.10 7.00 -17.43
CA ALA A 131 5.53 7.26 -17.39
C ALA A 131 5.89 8.51 -18.22
N GLY A 132 6.88 9.25 -17.79
CA GLY A 132 7.32 10.48 -18.44
C GLY A 132 8.79 10.78 -18.21
N ALA A 133 9.34 11.69 -19.01
CA ALA A 133 10.73 12.13 -18.86
C ALA A 133 10.92 12.87 -17.54
N THR A 134 11.88 12.44 -16.73
CA THR A 134 12.21 13.07 -15.46
C THR A 134 13.23 14.20 -15.63
N TRP A 135 13.32 15.10 -14.66
CA TRP A 135 14.33 16.15 -14.65
C TRP A 135 15.78 15.60 -14.56
N LYS A 136 15.95 14.35 -14.10
CA LYS A 136 17.24 13.66 -14.08
C LYS A 136 17.61 13.03 -15.43
N LYS A 137 16.87 13.34 -16.51
CA LYS A 137 17.08 12.78 -17.86
C LYS A 137 16.92 11.26 -17.90
N THR A 138 16.10 10.71 -17.01
CA THR A 138 15.62 9.33 -17.01
C THR A 138 14.15 9.29 -17.44
N TRP A 139 13.59 8.11 -17.61
CA TRP A 139 12.18 7.91 -17.89
C TRP A 139 11.53 7.21 -16.70
N GLY A 140 10.31 7.59 -16.31
CA GLY A 140 9.62 6.94 -15.21
C GLY A 140 8.54 7.78 -14.57
N HIS A 141 8.37 7.60 -13.27
CA HIS A 141 7.33 8.24 -12.47
C HIS A 141 7.92 9.09 -11.36
N HIS A 142 7.12 10.05 -10.91
CA HIS A 142 7.48 10.96 -9.82
C HIS A 142 6.44 10.81 -8.69
N TRP A 143 6.71 9.94 -7.73
CA TRP A 143 5.86 9.76 -6.57
C TRP A 143 5.85 11.01 -5.70
N LEU A 144 4.70 11.29 -5.09
CA LEU A 144 4.59 12.16 -3.93
C LEU A 144 4.08 11.27 -2.78
N LEU A 145 4.90 11.09 -1.76
CA LEU A 145 4.67 10.16 -0.67
C LEU A 145 4.51 10.91 0.64
N ALA A 146 3.64 10.42 1.52
CA ALA A 146 3.50 10.93 2.89
C ALA A 146 3.79 9.81 3.89
N PHE A 147 4.64 10.13 4.86
CA PHE A 147 5.01 9.24 5.96
C PHE A 147 4.74 9.92 7.30
N LEU A 148 4.35 9.14 8.28
CA LEU A 148 4.36 9.55 9.67
C LEU A 148 5.75 9.22 10.23
N ASP A 149 6.48 10.25 10.67
CA ASP A 149 7.80 10.10 11.29
C ASP A 149 7.66 9.51 12.69
N ARG A 150 8.18 8.31 12.88
CA ARG A 150 8.12 7.57 14.15
C ARG A 150 9.38 6.73 14.35
N PRO A 151 10.55 7.35 14.52
CA PRO A 151 11.83 6.66 14.58
C PRO A 151 11.93 5.69 15.78
N GLN A 152 11.16 5.91 16.85
CA GLN A 152 11.12 5.04 18.03
C GLN A 152 10.41 3.68 17.76
N ILE A 153 9.58 3.56 16.71
CA ILE A 153 8.86 2.34 16.36
C ILE A 153 9.26 1.83 14.99
N ALA A 154 9.33 2.74 14.01
CA ALA A 154 9.72 2.46 12.64
C ALA A 154 10.22 3.76 11.99
N ASP A 155 11.15 3.68 11.06
CA ASP A 155 11.72 4.86 10.36
C ASP A 155 10.70 5.66 9.53
N GLY A 156 9.45 5.28 9.56
CA GLY A 156 8.33 5.99 8.93
C GLY A 156 7.17 5.05 8.63
N GLU A 157 5.98 5.43 9.06
CA GLU A 157 4.74 4.73 8.67
C GLU A 157 4.20 5.32 7.35
N ALA A 158 4.15 4.55 6.27
CA ALA A 158 3.59 5.00 5.01
C ALA A 158 2.08 5.30 5.17
N LEU A 159 1.70 6.57 4.99
CA LEU A 159 0.33 7.05 5.10
C LEU A 159 -0.37 7.05 3.74
N ALA A 160 0.20 7.77 2.78
CA ALA A 160 -0.39 7.98 1.46
C ALA A 160 0.68 8.06 0.38
N GLY A 161 0.26 7.92 -0.88
CA GLY A 161 1.12 8.13 -2.03
C GLY A 161 0.30 8.42 -3.28
N LEU A 162 0.82 9.33 -4.09
CA LEU A 162 0.28 9.72 -5.39
C LEU A 162 1.34 9.45 -6.46
N LEU A 163 1.05 8.53 -7.35
CA LEU A 163 1.87 8.27 -8.53
C LEU A 163 1.60 9.34 -9.58
N ARG A 164 2.63 10.01 -10.04
CA ARG A 164 2.55 11.08 -11.04
C ARG A 164 3.49 10.80 -12.20
N PRO A 165 3.25 11.38 -13.39
CA PRO A 165 4.20 11.32 -14.49
C PRO A 165 5.58 11.82 -14.08
N GLY A 166 6.63 11.29 -14.68
CA GLY A 166 8.02 11.64 -14.35
C GLY A 166 8.36 13.13 -14.48
N ASN A 167 7.62 13.87 -15.32
CA ASN A 167 7.76 15.32 -15.50
C ASN A 167 6.90 16.15 -14.54
N ALA A 168 6.20 15.55 -13.58
CA ALA A 168 5.43 16.28 -12.57
C ALA A 168 6.35 17.16 -11.71
N GLY A 169 5.90 18.38 -11.41
CA GLY A 169 6.61 19.28 -10.52
C GLY A 169 6.67 18.75 -9.08
N SER A 170 7.80 18.93 -8.41
CA SER A 170 7.97 18.49 -7.02
C SER A 170 7.06 19.24 -6.04
N ASN A 171 6.69 20.48 -6.35
CA ASN A 171 5.99 21.42 -5.46
C ASN A 171 4.59 21.79 -5.96
N THR A 172 3.85 20.89 -6.57
CA THR A 172 2.48 21.13 -7.01
C THR A 172 1.55 21.19 -5.79
N ALA A 173 1.05 22.37 -5.43
CA ALA A 173 0.22 22.57 -4.24
C ALA A 173 -1.03 21.68 -4.21
N ALA A 174 -1.70 21.50 -5.34
CA ALA A 174 -2.88 20.63 -5.43
C ALA A 174 -2.57 19.18 -5.06
N ASP A 175 -1.41 18.65 -5.52
CA ASP A 175 -0.98 17.28 -5.21
C ASP A 175 -0.65 17.13 -3.73
N HIS A 176 0.02 18.13 -3.13
CA HIS A 176 0.31 18.13 -1.69
C HIS A 176 -0.96 18.15 -0.84
N ILE A 177 -1.95 18.99 -1.22
CA ILE A 177 -3.26 19.02 -0.53
C ILE A 177 -3.94 17.65 -0.63
N THR A 178 -3.90 17.03 -1.80
CA THR A 178 -4.48 15.70 -2.03
C THR A 178 -3.80 14.63 -1.17
N VAL A 179 -2.47 14.57 -1.20
CA VAL A 179 -1.69 13.58 -0.45
C VAL A 179 -1.83 13.80 1.04
N LEU A 180 -1.80 15.05 1.51
CA LEU A 180 -2.03 15.38 2.93
C LEU A 180 -3.44 14.97 3.38
N GLY A 181 -4.48 15.24 2.57
CA GLY A 181 -5.84 14.81 2.86
C GLY A 181 -5.92 13.28 3.04
N TRP A 182 -5.34 12.50 2.12
CA TRP A 182 -5.29 11.04 2.23
C TRP A 182 -4.46 10.56 3.42
N ALA A 183 -3.38 11.25 3.74
CA ALA A 183 -2.56 10.95 4.90
C ALA A 183 -3.37 11.14 6.21
N LEU A 184 -4.08 12.24 6.34
CA LEU A 184 -4.94 12.51 7.50
C LEU A 184 -6.10 11.50 7.61
N GLU A 185 -6.75 11.15 6.48
CA GLU A 185 -7.78 10.10 6.44
C GLU A 185 -7.26 8.72 6.87
N SER A 186 -5.95 8.48 6.73
CA SER A 186 -5.33 7.21 7.09
C SER A 186 -4.97 7.11 8.57
N LEU A 187 -4.98 8.21 9.31
CA LEU A 187 -4.71 8.23 10.75
C LEU A 187 -5.96 7.85 11.54
N PRO A 188 -5.81 7.12 12.65
CA PRO A 188 -6.90 6.91 13.58
C PRO A 188 -7.42 8.25 14.11
N GLY A 189 -8.76 8.40 14.17
CA GLY A 189 -9.37 9.53 14.84
C GLY A 189 -8.98 9.57 16.32
N PRO A 190 -9.18 10.72 17.00
CA PRO A 190 -8.93 10.80 18.44
C PRO A 190 -9.74 9.70 19.15
N PRO A 191 -9.16 9.03 20.15
CA PRO A 191 -9.90 8.06 20.94
C PRO A 191 -11.15 8.72 21.53
N SER A 192 -12.31 8.12 21.26
CA SER A 192 -13.60 8.50 21.83
C SER A 192 -13.63 8.35 23.35
#